data_b6b9ccd1933fa31683d662f92b712e3f
#
_entry.id   b6b9ccd1933fa31683d662f92b712e3f
#
_cell.length_a   1.000
_cell.length_b   1.000
_cell.length_c   1.000
_cell.angle_alpha   90.00
_cell.angle_beta   90.00
_cell.angle_gamma   90.00
#
_symmetry.space_group_name_H-M   'P 1'
#
loop_
_entity.id
_entity.type
_entity.pdbx_description
1 polymer ?
#
loop_
_entity_poly.entity_id
_entity_poly.type
_entity_poly.pdbx_seq_one_letter_code
_entity_poly.pdbx_strand_id
1 'polypeptide(L)'
;MLHPASSRKLFSGSQSVAKVSVQWLLERPCFSLVTVETTELKLPSRVEAIEEAATAVAGFVNRSGISEEAAFGIDMAVREAIANAVIHGNKLDETKLVEVKVKSSPDSLEIKVHDQGQGFDPKNISDPTKEENILKSSGRGIFFMRNFMDEVDWSTAPEGGTSVRMIKRRVN
;
A
#
# COMPACT_ATOMS: atom_id res chain seq x y z
N MET A 1 -31.08 -6.75 16.34
CA MET A 1 -31.12 -5.73 15.26
C MET A 1 -29.68 -5.28 15.02
N LEU A 2 -29.10 -5.69 13.91
CA LEU A 2 -27.72 -5.40 13.55
C LEU A 2 -27.69 -4.06 12.80
N HIS A 3 -26.92 -3.08 13.29
CA HIS A 3 -26.70 -1.84 12.58
C HIS A 3 -25.73 -2.05 11.41
N PRO A 4 -26.00 -1.44 10.24
CA PRO A 4 -25.12 -1.55 9.08
C PRO A 4 -23.84 -0.74 9.29
N ALA A 5 -22.76 -1.20 8.64
CA ALA A 5 -21.45 -0.60 8.62
C ALA A 5 -21.49 0.91 8.32
N SER A 6 -20.91 1.72 9.21
CA SER A 6 -20.78 3.16 9.03
C SER A 6 -19.64 3.45 8.07
N SER A 7 -19.97 3.93 6.88
CA SER A 7 -18.97 4.45 5.92
C SER A 7 -18.87 5.97 6.10
N ARG A 8 -17.71 6.47 6.52
CA ARG A 8 -17.44 7.92 6.53
C ARG A 8 -16.60 8.31 5.32
N LYS A 9 -17.11 9.25 4.52
CA LYS A 9 -16.33 9.96 3.51
C LYS A 9 -15.48 11.00 4.22
N LEU A 10 -14.17 10.89 4.10
CA LEU A 10 -13.21 11.88 4.54
C LEU A 10 -12.51 12.46 3.31
N PHE A 11 -12.60 13.77 3.18
CA PHE A 11 -12.02 14.64 2.15
C PHE A 11 -12.88 14.93 0.92
N SER A 12 -13.30 16.19 0.87
CA SER A 12 -13.85 16.86 -0.30
C SER A 12 -12.80 17.85 -0.80
N GLY A 13 -12.12 17.48 -1.87
CA GLY A 13 -11.22 18.37 -2.60
C GLY A 13 -10.59 17.59 -3.74
N SER A 14 -10.97 17.92 -4.98
CA SER A 14 -10.45 17.44 -6.27
C SER A 14 -10.06 15.96 -6.36
N GLN A 15 -11.02 15.11 -6.73
CA GLN A 15 -10.86 13.78 -7.36
C GLN A 15 -10.15 12.65 -6.59
N SER A 16 -9.78 12.79 -5.33
CA SER A 16 -9.36 11.65 -4.52
C SER A 16 -10.54 11.11 -3.70
N VAL A 17 -10.88 9.85 -3.86
CA VAL A 17 -11.94 9.20 -3.08
C VAL A 17 -11.27 8.26 -2.07
N ALA A 18 -11.27 8.66 -0.80
CA ALA A 18 -10.89 7.76 0.30
C ALA A 18 -12.14 7.11 0.87
N LYS A 19 -12.17 5.78 0.90
CA LYS A 19 -13.23 5.01 1.53
C LYS A 19 -12.65 4.21 2.69
N VAL A 20 -13.10 4.50 3.90
CA VAL A 20 -12.77 3.71 5.08
C VAL A 20 -13.94 2.80 5.39
N SER A 21 -13.70 1.50 5.47
CA SER A 21 -14.70 0.52 5.89
C SER A 21 -14.17 -0.28 7.08
N VAL A 22 -15.01 -0.45 8.09
CA VAL A 22 -14.75 -1.31 9.25
C VAL A 22 -15.64 -2.52 9.11
N GLN A 23 -15.05 -3.70 9.00
CA GLN A 23 -15.78 -4.96 8.90
C GLN A 23 -15.54 -5.80 10.15
N TRP A 24 -16.65 -6.16 10.81
CA TRP A 24 -16.65 -7.06 11.96
C TRP A 24 -16.80 -8.50 11.48
N LEU A 25 -15.77 -9.31 11.62
CA LEU A 25 -15.85 -10.75 11.36
C LEU A 25 -16.10 -11.47 12.67
N LEU A 26 -17.32 -12.03 12.79
CA LEU A 26 -17.71 -12.93 13.88
C LEU A 26 -17.31 -14.36 13.47
N GLU A 27 -16.14 -14.82 13.88
CA GLU A 27 -15.79 -16.23 13.78
C GLU A 27 -15.39 -16.78 15.14
N ARG A 28 -16.31 -17.65 15.68
CA ARG A 28 -16.23 -18.56 16.84
C ARG A 28 -16.51 -18.00 18.24
N PRO A 29 -17.11 -18.82 19.11
CA PRO A 29 -17.55 -18.45 20.45
C PRO A 29 -16.41 -18.56 21.47
N CYS A 30 -15.45 -17.66 21.39
CA CYS A 30 -14.54 -17.30 22.48
C CYS A 30 -13.98 -15.90 22.17
N PHE A 31 -14.70 -14.94 22.61
CA PHE A 31 -14.45 -13.53 22.81
C PHE A 31 -13.05 -12.98 22.43
N SER A 32 -12.83 -12.70 21.17
CA SER A 32 -12.01 -11.57 20.76
C SER A 32 -12.66 -10.96 19.53
N LEU A 33 -13.18 -9.76 19.66
CA LEU A 33 -13.67 -8.95 18.54
C LEU A 33 -12.46 -8.58 17.69
N VAL A 34 -12.20 -9.35 16.62
CA VAL A 34 -11.15 -9.02 15.66
C VAL A 34 -11.63 -7.85 14.82
N THR A 35 -11.11 -6.67 15.11
CA THR A 35 -11.39 -5.47 14.31
C THR A 35 -10.44 -5.45 13.12
N VAL A 36 -11.00 -5.51 11.93
CA VAL A 36 -10.25 -5.26 10.68
C VAL A 36 -10.67 -3.91 10.16
N GLU A 37 -9.73 -2.99 10.09
CA GLU A 37 -9.93 -1.66 9.50
C GLU A 37 -9.31 -1.63 8.11
N THR A 38 -10.04 -1.12 7.12
CA THR A 38 -9.55 -1.01 5.75
C THR A 38 -9.78 0.41 5.24
N THR A 39 -8.77 0.95 4.55
CA THR A 39 -8.88 2.18 3.78
C THR A 39 -8.45 1.93 2.34
N GLU A 40 -9.07 2.64 1.40
CA GLU A 40 -8.78 2.55 -0.02
C GLU A 40 -8.72 3.96 -0.61
N LEU A 41 -7.69 4.20 -1.41
CA LEU A 41 -7.44 5.44 -2.12
C LEU A 41 -7.31 5.14 -3.61
N LYS A 42 -7.87 6.02 -4.46
CA LYS A 42 -7.69 6.01 -5.91
C LYS A 42 -7.29 7.40 -6.35
N LEU A 43 -6.14 7.49 -6.96
CA LEU A 43 -5.50 8.76 -7.32
C LEU A 43 -5.07 8.74 -8.78
N PRO A 44 -5.20 9.84 -9.54
CA PRO A 44 -4.64 9.94 -10.88
C PRO A 44 -3.11 9.86 -10.81
N SER A 45 -2.49 9.33 -11.87
CA SER A 45 -1.04 9.09 -11.93
C SER A 45 -0.27 10.36 -12.24
N ARG A 46 -0.13 11.22 -11.24
CA ARG A 46 0.67 12.44 -11.23
C ARG A 46 1.64 12.44 -10.05
N VAL A 47 2.70 13.24 -10.14
CA VAL A 47 3.77 13.24 -9.11
C VAL A 47 3.23 13.57 -7.73
N GLU A 48 2.30 14.51 -7.62
CA GLU A 48 1.69 14.95 -6.36
C GLU A 48 0.90 13.83 -5.67
N ALA A 49 0.38 12.86 -6.44
CA ALA A 49 -0.34 11.71 -5.89
C ALA A 49 0.54 10.85 -4.97
N ILE A 50 1.87 10.87 -5.17
CA ILE A 50 2.82 10.13 -4.34
C ILE A 50 2.73 10.64 -2.89
N GLU A 51 2.81 11.96 -2.72
CA GLU A 51 2.77 12.59 -1.40
C GLU A 51 1.36 12.53 -0.79
N GLU A 52 0.33 12.73 -1.60
CA GLU A 52 -1.07 12.65 -1.16
C GLU A 52 -1.38 11.25 -0.60
N ALA A 53 -1.01 10.20 -1.32
CA ALA A 53 -1.24 8.82 -0.89
C ALA A 53 -0.37 8.44 0.32
N ALA A 54 0.92 8.79 0.30
CA ALA A 54 1.82 8.51 1.42
C ALA A 54 1.33 9.16 2.72
N THR A 55 0.92 10.42 2.67
CA THR A 55 0.37 11.13 3.84
C THR A 55 -0.90 10.46 4.37
N ALA A 56 -1.81 10.06 3.48
CA ALA A 56 -3.04 9.37 3.88
C ALA A 56 -2.75 8.01 4.52
N VAL A 57 -1.81 7.23 3.96
CA VAL A 57 -1.39 5.94 4.52
C VAL A 57 -0.69 6.14 5.86
N ALA A 58 0.23 7.10 5.99
CA ALA A 58 0.90 7.41 7.25
C ALA A 58 -0.10 7.77 8.36
N GLY A 59 -1.13 8.58 8.05
CA GLY A 59 -2.21 8.88 8.98
C GLY A 59 -2.99 7.62 9.42
N PHE A 60 -3.18 6.64 8.55
CA PHE A 60 -3.80 5.37 8.90
C PHE A 60 -2.87 4.51 9.77
N VAL A 61 -1.60 4.38 9.39
CA VAL A 61 -0.57 3.60 10.11
C VAL A 61 -0.40 4.12 11.54
N ASN A 62 -0.31 5.43 11.73
CA ASN A 62 -0.15 6.03 13.06
C ASN A 62 -1.32 5.73 14.01
N ARG A 63 -2.54 5.62 13.47
CA ARG A 63 -3.71 5.23 14.27
C ARG A 63 -3.81 3.72 14.53
N SER A 64 -3.10 2.92 13.75
CA SER A 64 -3.18 1.46 13.83
C SER A 64 -2.36 0.83 14.96
N GLY A 65 -1.63 1.63 15.75
CA GLY A 65 -0.82 1.14 16.89
C GLY A 65 0.49 0.44 16.48
N ILE A 66 1.01 0.72 15.30
CA ILE A 66 2.35 0.31 14.86
C ILE A 66 3.40 1.19 15.58
N SER A 67 4.58 0.63 15.92
CA SER A 67 5.67 1.41 16.52
C SER A 67 6.18 2.50 15.56
N GLU A 68 6.73 3.59 16.11
CA GLU A 68 7.27 4.69 15.30
C GLU A 68 8.37 4.23 14.34
N GLU A 69 9.25 3.33 14.78
CA GLU A 69 10.30 2.77 13.93
C GLU A 69 9.72 1.99 12.75
N ALA A 70 8.73 1.13 13.01
CA ALA A 70 8.05 0.40 11.94
C ALA A 70 7.23 1.33 11.03
N ALA A 71 6.59 2.37 11.58
CA ALA A 71 5.85 3.37 10.82
C ALA A 71 6.76 4.12 9.83
N PHE A 72 7.98 4.49 10.23
CA PHE A 72 8.98 5.09 9.36
C PHE A 72 9.34 4.17 8.19
N GLY A 73 9.64 2.90 8.48
CA GLY A 73 9.96 1.92 7.44
C GLY A 73 8.79 1.67 6.47
N ILE A 74 7.56 1.66 6.98
CA ILE A 74 6.34 1.54 6.17
C ILE A 74 6.18 2.76 5.27
N ASP A 75 6.38 3.99 5.78
CA ASP A 75 6.28 5.21 4.98
C ASP A 75 7.26 5.18 3.80
N MET A 76 8.52 4.80 4.04
CA MET A 76 9.53 4.66 2.99
C MET A 76 9.13 3.62 1.93
N ALA A 77 8.66 2.45 2.36
CA ALA A 77 8.23 1.38 1.46
C ALA A 77 7.00 1.79 0.61
N VAL A 78 6.04 2.47 1.23
CA VAL A 78 4.82 2.96 0.57
C VAL A 78 5.14 4.03 -0.47
N ARG A 79 5.97 5.01 -0.13
CA ARG A 79 6.40 6.06 -1.07
C ARG A 79 7.04 5.46 -2.31
N GLU A 80 7.93 4.49 -2.12
CA GLU A 80 8.59 3.80 -3.21
C GLU A 80 7.60 2.99 -4.07
N ALA A 81 6.68 2.26 -3.44
CA ALA A 81 5.68 1.49 -4.16
C ALA A 81 4.76 2.38 -5.01
N ILE A 82 4.32 3.52 -4.45
CA ILE A 82 3.46 4.47 -5.17
C ILE A 82 4.26 5.16 -6.29
N ALA A 83 5.52 5.58 -6.04
CA ALA A 83 6.38 6.17 -7.07
C ALA A 83 6.59 5.21 -8.24
N ASN A 84 6.83 3.92 -7.96
CA ASN A 84 6.94 2.89 -8.99
C ASN A 84 5.65 2.75 -9.81
N ALA A 85 4.49 2.74 -9.16
CA ALA A 85 3.20 2.67 -9.82
C ALA A 85 2.93 3.90 -10.72
N VAL A 86 3.17 5.11 -10.20
CA VAL A 86 2.94 6.38 -10.93
C VAL A 86 3.91 6.53 -12.08
N ILE A 87 5.22 6.38 -11.83
CA ILE A 87 6.28 6.74 -12.79
C ILE A 87 6.54 5.59 -13.77
N HIS A 88 6.70 4.36 -13.26
CA HIS A 88 7.10 3.22 -14.08
C HIS A 88 5.92 2.41 -14.59
N GLY A 89 4.90 2.20 -13.76
CA GLY A 89 3.68 1.49 -14.12
C GLY A 89 2.84 2.30 -15.09
N ASN A 90 2.24 3.36 -14.63
CA ASN A 90 1.33 4.21 -15.40
C ASN A 90 2.02 5.26 -16.28
N LYS A 91 3.35 5.48 -16.11
CA LYS A 91 4.16 6.43 -16.91
C LYS A 91 3.63 7.87 -16.86
N LEU A 92 3.18 8.30 -15.67
CA LEU A 92 2.62 9.64 -15.43
C LEU A 92 1.37 9.95 -16.29
N ASP A 93 0.65 8.93 -16.72
CA ASP A 93 -0.60 9.07 -17.46
C ASP A 93 -1.74 9.36 -16.48
N GLU A 94 -2.17 10.62 -16.39
CA GLU A 94 -3.21 11.07 -15.46
C GLU A 94 -4.60 10.48 -15.74
N THR A 95 -4.80 9.85 -16.90
CA THR A 95 -6.04 9.12 -17.21
C THR A 95 -6.09 7.76 -16.50
N LYS A 96 -4.95 7.28 -16.00
CA LYS A 96 -4.81 6.04 -15.25
C LYS A 96 -4.79 6.31 -13.75
N LEU A 97 -5.27 5.34 -13.00
CA LEU A 97 -5.31 5.42 -11.54
C LEU A 97 -4.23 4.57 -10.89
N VAL A 98 -3.74 5.06 -9.77
CA VAL A 98 -3.03 4.25 -8.78
C VAL A 98 -4.00 3.98 -7.64
N GLU A 99 -4.18 2.70 -7.31
CA GLU A 99 -5.02 2.27 -6.21
C GLU A 99 -4.15 1.84 -5.03
N VAL A 100 -4.40 2.41 -3.85
CA VAL A 100 -3.72 2.05 -2.61
C VAL A 100 -4.75 1.53 -1.63
N LYS A 101 -4.56 0.30 -1.17
CA LYS A 101 -5.41 -0.34 -0.18
C LYS A 101 -4.60 -0.71 1.05
N VAL A 102 -5.05 -0.29 2.21
CA VAL A 102 -4.43 -0.60 3.50
C VAL A 102 -5.43 -1.35 4.36
N LYS A 103 -5.00 -2.48 4.91
CA LYS A 103 -5.79 -3.32 5.80
C LYS A 103 -5.01 -3.53 7.11
N SER A 104 -5.60 -3.12 8.21
CA SER A 104 -5.08 -3.34 9.56
C SER A 104 -5.84 -4.47 10.22
N SER A 105 -5.11 -5.46 10.71
CA SER A 105 -5.60 -6.59 11.52
C SER A 105 -4.85 -6.62 12.86
N PRO A 106 -5.28 -7.42 13.85
CA PRO A 106 -4.53 -7.57 15.10
C PRO A 106 -3.08 -8.00 14.92
N ASP A 107 -2.80 -8.83 13.90
CA ASP A 107 -1.48 -9.46 13.73
C ASP A 107 -0.60 -8.75 12.70
N SER A 108 -1.19 -7.93 11.81
CA SER A 108 -0.46 -7.35 10.69
C SER A 108 -1.13 -6.13 10.08
N LEU A 109 -0.32 -5.36 9.38
CA LEU A 109 -0.72 -4.33 8.43
C LEU A 109 -0.40 -4.83 7.03
N GLU A 110 -1.39 -4.90 6.15
CA GLU A 110 -1.22 -5.22 4.74
C GLU A 110 -1.46 -3.95 3.91
N ILE A 111 -0.54 -3.67 2.99
CA ILE A 111 -0.62 -2.56 2.06
C ILE A 111 -0.51 -3.12 0.64
N LYS A 112 -1.46 -2.78 -0.20
CA LYS A 112 -1.47 -3.13 -1.62
C LYS A 112 -1.49 -1.87 -2.46
N VAL A 113 -0.55 -1.76 -3.40
CA VAL A 113 -0.51 -0.71 -4.41
C VAL A 113 -0.68 -1.34 -5.78
N HIS A 114 -1.60 -0.81 -6.58
CA HIS A 114 -1.90 -1.30 -7.92
C HIS A 114 -1.87 -0.17 -8.94
N ASP A 115 -1.21 -0.42 -10.08
CA ASP A 115 -1.21 0.46 -11.25
C ASP A 115 -1.96 -0.17 -12.43
N GLN A 116 -2.28 0.63 -13.42
CA GLN A 116 -2.95 0.24 -14.67
C GLN A 116 -1.97 0.24 -15.86
N GLY A 117 -0.70 -0.07 -15.60
CA GLY A 117 0.34 -0.15 -16.60
C GLY A 117 0.28 -1.44 -17.43
N GLN A 118 1.37 -1.70 -18.16
CA GLN A 118 1.49 -2.92 -18.97
C GLN A 118 1.85 -4.17 -18.15
N GLY A 119 2.04 -4.00 -16.84
CA GLY A 119 2.57 -5.04 -15.98
C GLY A 119 4.10 -5.04 -15.95
N PHE A 120 4.62 -5.76 -14.99
CA PHE A 120 6.03 -5.82 -14.68
C PHE A 120 6.39 -7.26 -14.31
N ASP A 121 7.50 -7.77 -14.83
CA ASP A 121 8.00 -9.09 -14.45
C ASP A 121 9.03 -8.93 -13.32
N PRO A 122 8.71 -9.36 -12.09
CA PRO A 122 9.61 -9.25 -10.95
C PRO A 122 10.93 -10.03 -11.12
N LYS A 123 10.98 -11.00 -12.04
CA LYS A 123 12.19 -11.79 -12.34
C LYS A 123 13.24 -10.99 -13.09
N ASN A 124 12.85 -9.91 -13.74
CA ASN A 124 13.74 -9.01 -14.48
C ASN A 124 14.36 -7.90 -13.61
N ILE A 125 14.12 -7.92 -12.29
CA ILE A 125 14.75 -6.99 -11.37
C ILE A 125 16.19 -7.42 -11.15
N SER A 126 17.12 -6.58 -11.57
CA SER A 126 18.53 -6.75 -11.23
C SER A 126 18.68 -6.73 -9.69
N ASP A 127 19.33 -7.73 -9.14
CA ASP A 127 19.62 -7.80 -7.70
C ASP A 127 20.39 -6.53 -7.25
N PRO A 128 19.79 -5.66 -6.42
CA PRO A 128 20.43 -4.39 -6.04
C PRO A 128 21.64 -4.58 -5.12
N THR A 129 21.86 -5.79 -4.60
CA THR A 129 23.02 -6.11 -3.74
C THR A 129 24.28 -6.43 -4.54
N LYS A 130 24.16 -6.64 -5.86
CA LYS A 130 25.33 -6.85 -6.72
C LYS A 130 26.03 -5.53 -6.99
N GLU A 131 27.38 -5.53 -6.89
CA GLU A 131 28.23 -4.35 -7.09
C GLU A 131 27.90 -3.58 -8.39
N GLU A 132 27.61 -4.27 -9.48
CA GLU A 132 27.22 -3.70 -10.78
C GLU A 132 25.89 -2.95 -10.78
N ASN A 133 25.05 -3.15 -9.75
CA ASN A 133 23.70 -2.57 -9.63
C ASN A 133 23.61 -1.50 -8.53
N ILE A 134 24.62 -1.35 -7.67
CA ILE A 134 24.66 -0.37 -6.58
C ILE A 134 24.52 1.07 -7.08
N LEU A 135 24.98 1.36 -8.28
CA LEU A 135 24.92 2.69 -8.88
C LEU A 135 23.63 2.92 -9.71
N LYS A 136 22.83 1.86 -9.95
CA LYS A 136 21.56 2.02 -10.65
C LYS A 136 20.49 2.47 -9.67
N SER A 137 19.83 3.58 -9.98
CA SER A 137 18.69 4.09 -9.18
C SER A 137 17.50 3.11 -9.17
N SER A 138 17.35 2.33 -10.25
CA SER A 138 16.33 1.28 -10.38
C SER A 138 16.75 0.03 -9.58
N GLY A 139 16.11 -0.24 -8.47
CA GLY A 139 16.35 -1.41 -7.61
C GLY A 139 16.53 -1.07 -6.14
N ARG A 140 17.00 0.13 -5.83
CA ARG A 140 17.11 0.57 -4.42
C ARG A 140 15.77 0.58 -3.71
N GLY A 141 14.72 1.01 -4.38
CA GLY A 141 13.39 1.04 -3.80
C GLY A 141 12.84 -0.34 -3.44
N ILE A 142 13.06 -1.33 -4.30
CA ILE A 142 12.67 -2.72 -4.02
C ILE A 142 13.48 -3.28 -2.85
N PHE A 143 14.76 -2.94 -2.76
CA PHE A 143 15.61 -3.28 -1.63
C PHE A 143 15.07 -2.66 -0.33
N PHE A 144 14.69 -1.37 -0.33
CA PHE A 144 14.07 -0.72 0.83
C PHE A 144 12.76 -1.37 1.22
N MET A 145 11.85 -1.64 0.28
CA MET A 145 10.61 -2.35 0.56
C MET A 145 10.87 -3.69 1.26
N ARG A 146 11.81 -4.49 0.77
CA ARG A 146 12.16 -5.79 1.35
C ARG A 146 12.86 -5.70 2.72
N ASN A 147 13.55 -4.60 3.02
CA ASN A 147 14.19 -4.42 4.33
C ASN A 147 13.22 -3.95 5.40
N PHE A 148 12.24 -3.13 5.03
CA PHE A 148 11.31 -2.55 5.99
C PHE A 148 10.04 -3.38 6.20
N MET A 149 9.63 -4.14 5.18
CA MET A 149 8.46 -5.00 5.25
C MET A 149 8.85 -6.46 5.47
N ASP A 150 7.99 -7.22 6.14
CA ASP A 150 8.25 -8.63 6.44
C ASP A 150 7.95 -9.53 5.24
N GLU A 151 7.01 -9.10 4.38
CA GLU A 151 6.70 -9.77 3.11
C GLU A 151 6.47 -8.72 2.02
N VAL A 152 6.99 -8.97 0.81
CA VAL A 152 6.75 -8.14 -0.36
C VAL A 152 6.59 -9.03 -1.59
N ASP A 153 5.40 -8.99 -2.18
CA ASP A 153 5.03 -9.79 -3.33
C ASP A 153 4.55 -8.90 -4.48
N TRP A 154 4.92 -9.29 -5.71
CA TRP A 154 4.44 -8.67 -6.94
C TRP A 154 3.59 -9.64 -7.72
N SER A 155 2.54 -9.13 -8.32
CA SER A 155 1.68 -9.88 -9.23
C SER A 155 1.18 -8.98 -10.36
N THR A 156 0.93 -9.59 -11.52
CA THR A 156 0.19 -8.93 -12.60
C THR A 156 -1.29 -9.16 -12.35
N ALA A 157 -2.08 -8.10 -12.39
CA ALA A 157 -3.52 -8.21 -12.25
C ALA A 157 -4.17 -8.76 -13.54
N PRO A 158 -5.29 -9.50 -13.45
CA PRO A 158 -6.00 -10.02 -14.62
C PRO A 158 -6.44 -8.93 -15.62
N GLU A 159 -6.76 -7.75 -15.09
CA GLU A 159 -7.13 -6.54 -15.84
C GLU A 159 -5.93 -5.78 -16.41
N GLY A 160 -4.71 -6.27 -16.17
CA GLY A 160 -3.45 -5.63 -16.50
C GLY A 160 -2.87 -4.82 -15.33
N GLY A 161 -1.65 -4.30 -15.53
CA GLY A 161 -0.95 -3.54 -14.50
C GLY A 161 -0.20 -4.43 -13.50
N THR A 162 0.48 -3.77 -12.56
CA THR A 162 1.22 -4.41 -11.48
C THR A 162 0.55 -4.17 -10.15
N SER A 163 0.51 -5.20 -9.33
CA SER A 163 0.18 -5.09 -7.90
C SER A 163 1.38 -5.45 -7.06
N VAL A 164 1.76 -4.57 -6.14
CA VAL A 164 2.67 -4.90 -5.06
C VAL A 164 1.87 -5.03 -3.76
N ARG A 165 2.09 -6.14 -3.06
CA ARG A 165 1.52 -6.44 -1.75
C ARG A 165 2.65 -6.46 -0.73
N MET A 166 2.50 -5.69 0.33
CA MET A 166 3.47 -5.55 1.40
C MET A 166 2.80 -5.86 2.73
N ILE A 167 3.47 -6.63 3.58
CA ILE A 167 2.98 -6.95 4.93
C ILE A 167 4.01 -6.53 5.96
N LYS A 168 3.52 -5.87 7.01
CA LYS A 168 4.23 -5.64 8.26
C LYS A 168 3.52 -6.35 9.38
N ARG A 169 4.21 -7.28 10.05
CA ARG A 169 3.67 -8.00 11.21
C ARG A 169 3.79 -7.14 12.46
N ARG A 170 2.84 -7.29 13.36
CA ARG A 170 2.93 -6.67 14.69
C ARG A 170 3.81 -7.55 15.57
N VAL A 171 4.76 -6.94 16.24
CA VAL A 171 5.53 -7.61 17.30
C VAL A 171 4.70 -7.49 18.57
N ASN A 172 4.22 -8.62 19.08
CA ASN A 172 3.54 -8.71 20.37
C ASN A 172 4.55 -8.73 21.51
#